data_f6b7530e088c7d234ceebb653bc48497
#
_entry.id   f6b7530e088c7d234ceebb653bc48497
#
_cell.length_a   1.000
_cell.length_b   1.000
_cell.length_c   1.000
_cell.angle_alpha   90.00
_cell.angle_beta   90.00
_cell.angle_gamma   90.00
#
_symmetry.space_group_name_H-M   'P 1'
#
loop_
_entity.id
_entity.type
_entity.pdbx_description
1 polymer ?
#
loop_
_entity_poly.entity_id
_entity_poly.type
_entity_poly.pdbx_seq_one_letter_code
_entity_poly.pdbx_strand_id
1 'polypeptide(L)'
;MRKVSKLMPLSLLAILLAGVLFTSCKAKKVAPPPPPPVEVVAPVTPPPPPPAPVDTDMDGVPDSVDQCPTVAGLASNNGCPAKPEPSFNFENTLFEFNSSVIKTSSYALLDEMSALMKQYPDKMFQINGHASSEGTEARNMTLSVDRANAVKAYLVNSGVNAANLATQGFGANQPLNANTSEDERMLNRRVEIKKQ
;
A
#
# COMPACT_ATOMS: atom_id res chain seq x y z
N MET A 1 27.94 -31.51 -14.89
CA MET A 1 28.78 -32.58 -14.31
C MET A 1 28.48 -32.56 -12.82
N ARG A 2 28.00 -33.50 -12.34
CA ARG A 2 28.01 -34.76 -11.70
C ARG A 2 26.66 -35.11 -11.07
N LYS A 3 26.05 -36.13 -11.61
CA LYS A 3 25.08 -37.00 -10.98
C LYS A 3 25.72 -37.70 -9.78
N VAL A 4 24.98 -37.95 -8.71
CA VAL A 4 25.13 -39.18 -7.94
C VAL A 4 23.76 -39.60 -7.44
N SER A 5 23.35 -40.72 -7.95
CA SER A 5 22.31 -41.65 -7.59
C SER A 5 22.87 -42.66 -6.57
N LYS A 6 22.05 -43.15 -5.62
CA LYS A 6 22.17 -44.44 -4.96
C LYS A 6 20.93 -44.68 -4.11
N LEU A 7 20.00 -45.54 -4.52
CA LEU A 7 19.96 -47.02 -4.43
C LEU A 7 19.69 -47.54 -3.00
N MET A 8 18.51 -48.19 -2.92
CA MET A 8 18.02 -49.12 -1.87
C MET A 8 18.98 -50.25 -1.59
N PRO A 9 18.75 -51.01 -0.48
CA PRO A 9 18.45 -52.41 -0.69
C PRO A 9 17.25 -52.99 0.09
N LEU A 10 16.61 -53.84 -0.60
CA LEU A 10 15.70 -54.91 -0.27
C LEU A 10 16.41 -55.96 0.58
N SER A 11 15.77 -56.48 1.62
CA SER A 11 16.20 -57.75 2.25
C SER A 11 15.01 -58.60 2.58
N LEU A 12 15.03 -59.69 1.88
CA LEU A 12 14.25 -60.91 1.92
C LEU A 12 14.31 -61.67 3.25
N LEU A 13 13.16 -62.30 3.60
CA LEU A 13 12.99 -63.76 3.81
C LEU A 13 13.50 -64.38 5.08
N ALA A 14 12.60 -64.95 5.85
CA ALA A 14 12.70 -66.36 6.30
C ALA A 14 11.33 -66.87 6.82
N ILE A 15 10.85 -67.86 6.11
CA ILE A 15 9.77 -68.79 6.47
C ILE A 15 10.32 -69.81 7.46
N LEU A 16 9.59 -70.09 8.54
CA LEU A 16 9.78 -71.28 9.33
C LEU A 16 8.42 -71.87 9.68
N LEU A 17 8.12 -73.02 8.99
CA LEU A 17 7.04 -73.89 9.30
C LEU A 17 7.41 -74.71 10.55
N ALA A 18 6.49 -74.70 11.53
CA ALA A 18 6.50 -75.78 12.53
C ALA A 18 5.04 -76.20 12.79
N GLY A 19 4.71 -77.34 12.31
CA GLY A 19 3.44 -77.99 12.56
C GLY A 19 3.35 -78.54 14.00
N VAL A 20 2.20 -78.33 14.62
CA VAL A 20 1.85 -78.99 15.88
C VAL A 20 0.44 -79.56 15.80
N LEU A 21 0.35 -80.80 16.17
CA LEU A 21 -0.70 -81.75 16.17
C LEU A 21 -2.01 -81.31 16.83
N PHE A 22 -3.12 -81.61 16.17
CA PHE A 22 -4.47 -81.49 16.72
C PHE A 22 -4.75 -82.53 17.81
N THR A 23 -5.00 -82.06 19.02
CA THR A 23 -5.74 -82.77 20.02
C THR A 23 -7.12 -82.18 20.18
N SER A 24 -8.12 -82.96 19.74
CA SER A 24 -9.53 -82.63 19.83
C SER A 24 -10.03 -82.72 21.28
N CYS A 25 -10.23 -81.64 21.99
CA CYS A 25 -11.03 -81.60 23.20
C CYS A 25 -12.42 -81.04 22.88
N LYS A 26 -13.46 -81.91 23.01
CA LYS A 26 -14.85 -81.45 22.96
C LYS A 26 -15.15 -80.54 24.15
N ALA A 27 -15.13 -79.22 23.93
CA ALA A 27 -15.61 -78.28 24.91
C ALA A 27 -17.15 -78.16 24.84
N LYS A 28 -17.80 -78.36 25.98
CA LYS A 28 -19.26 -78.02 26.16
C LYS A 28 -19.50 -76.56 25.80
N LYS A 29 -20.44 -76.36 24.88
CA LYS A 29 -20.94 -74.98 24.61
C LYS A 29 -21.62 -74.42 25.88
N VAL A 30 -20.94 -73.54 26.57
CA VAL A 30 -21.53 -72.67 27.57
C VAL A 30 -22.14 -71.47 26.80
N ALA A 31 -23.43 -71.24 26.99
CA ALA A 31 -24.09 -70.09 26.37
C ALA A 31 -23.41 -68.78 26.87
N PRO A 32 -23.17 -67.86 25.97
CA PRO A 32 -22.60 -66.56 26.37
C PRO A 32 -23.53 -65.86 27.39
N PRO A 33 -23.01 -65.17 28.38
CA PRO A 33 -23.81 -64.37 29.29
C PRO A 33 -24.55 -63.28 28.49
N PRO A 34 -25.76 -62.89 28.96
CA PRO A 34 -26.52 -61.82 28.33
C PRO A 34 -25.67 -60.52 28.31
N PRO A 35 -25.75 -59.74 27.24
CA PRO A 35 -25.00 -58.48 27.16
C PRO A 35 -25.46 -57.56 28.33
N PRO A 36 -24.52 -56.78 28.90
CA PRO A 36 -24.88 -55.84 29.94
C PRO A 36 -25.92 -54.84 29.42
N PRO A 37 -26.81 -54.30 30.28
CA PRO A 37 -27.79 -53.31 29.86
C PRO A 37 -27.06 -52.16 29.16
N VAL A 38 -27.52 -51.85 27.94
CA VAL A 38 -27.02 -50.66 27.21
C VAL A 38 -27.46 -49.43 28.01
N GLU A 39 -26.48 -48.84 28.66
CA GLU A 39 -26.70 -47.52 29.32
C GLU A 39 -27.00 -46.53 28.22
N VAL A 40 -28.25 -46.09 28.14
CA VAL A 40 -28.68 -45.06 27.16
C VAL A 40 -28.02 -43.75 27.59
N VAL A 41 -26.83 -43.49 27.01
CA VAL A 41 -26.18 -42.20 27.21
C VAL A 41 -27.13 -41.12 26.62
N ALA A 42 -27.66 -40.28 27.51
CA ALA A 42 -28.47 -39.14 27.10
C ALA A 42 -27.73 -38.33 26.03
N PRO A 43 -28.44 -37.78 25.02
CA PRO A 43 -27.80 -36.97 24.00
C PRO A 43 -27.04 -35.80 24.66
N VAL A 44 -25.72 -35.80 24.51
CA VAL A 44 -24.88 -34.70 24.97
C VAL A 44 -25.22 -33.52 24.06
N THR A 45 -25.94 -32.54 24.61
CA THR A 45 -26.16 -31.28 23.92
C THR A 45 -24.80 -30.63 23.65
N PRO A 46 -24.49 -30.26 22.40
CA PRO A 46 -23.24 -29.58 22.13
C PRO A 46 -23.14 -28.30 22.98
N PRO A 47 -21.92 -27.95 23.44
CA PRO A 47 -21.73 -26.72 24.20
C PRO A 47 -22.21 -25.52 23.36
N PRO A 48 -22.79 -24.48 23.98
CA PRO A 48 -23.20 -23.28 23.27
C PRO A 48 -22.01 -22.69 22.51
N PRO A 49 -22.21 -22.14 21.30
CA PRO A 49 -21.14 -21.48 20.55
C PRO A 49 -20.53 -20.36 21.42
N PRO A 50 -19.22 -20.10 21.29
CA PRO A 50 -18.60 -18.99 21.99
C PRO A 50 -19.31 -17.66 21.64
N PRO A 51 -19.40 -16.71 22.58
CA PRO A 51 -19.99 -15.41 22.29
C PRO A 51 -19.27 -14.75 21.10
N ALA A 52 -20.03 -14.07 20.25
CA ALA A 52 -19.47 -13.31 19.14
C ALA A 52 -18.50 -12.23 19.68
N PRO A 53 -17.41 -11.95 18.96
CA PRO A 53 -16.52 -10.86 19.32
C PRO A 53 -17.29 -9.53 19.46
N VAL A 54 -16.94 -8.74 20.46
CA VAL A 54 -17.53 -7.41 20.66
C VAL A 54 -16.99 -6.48 19.58
N ASP A 55 -17.86 -5.67 18.98
CA ASP A 55 -17.56 -4.63 17.99
C ASP A 55 -18.44 -3.42 18.40
N THR A 56 -17.80 -2.45 19.09
CA THR A 56 -18.52 -1.39 19.79
C THR A 56 -19.06 -0.32 18.85
N ASP A 57 -18.36 0.00 17.76
CA ASP A 57 -18.77 1.03 16.79
C ASP A 57 -19.38 0.45 15.51
N MET A 58 -19.42 -0.89 15.40
CA MET A 58 -20.08 -1.65 14.32
C MET A 58 -19.44 -1.41 12.93
N ASP A 59 -18.14 -1.23 12.86
CA ASP A 59 -17.42 -1.06 11.59
C ASP A 59 -16.97 -2.39 10.96
N GLY A 60 -17.18 -3.50 11.67
CA GLY A 60 -16.83 -4.86 11.24
C GLY A 60 -15.43 -5.29 11.69
N VAL A 61 -14.74 -4.50 12.50
CA VAL A 61 -13.46 -4.83 13.15
C VAL A 61 -13.71 -5.06 14.64
N PRO A 62 -13.48 -6.27 15.18
CA PRO A 62 -13.68 -6.50 16.60
C PRO A 62 -12.79 -5.63 17.48
N ASP A 63 -13.30 -5.14 18.62
CA ASP A 63 -12.59 -4.29 19.59
C ASP A 63 -11.20 -4.82 19.98
N SER A 64 -11.01 -6.14 19.97
CA SER A 64 -9.75 -6.79 20.35
C SER A 64 -8.59 -6.57 19.35
N VAL A 65 -8.91 -6.18 18.12
CA VAL A 65 -7.95 -5.91 17.03
C VAL A 65 -8.13 -4.52 16.43
N ASP A 66 -9.13 -3.78 16.91
CA ASP A 66 -9.42 -2.42 16.51
C ASP A 66 -8.55 -1.42 17.28
N GLN A 67 -7.91 -0.50 16.56
CA GLN A 67 -7.13 0.60 17.14
C GLN A 67 -8.00 1.80 17.55
N CYS A 68 -9.24 1.88 17.04
CA CYS A 68 -10.19 2.96 17.30
C CYS A 68 -11.58 2.42 17.73
N PRO A 69 -11.72 1.59 18.77
CA PRO A 69 -12.92 0.77 19.09
C PRO A 69 -14.23 1.53 19.30
N THR A 70 -14.23 2.83 19.24
CA THR A 70 -15.40 3.70 19.47
C THR A 70 -15.66 4.67 18.31
N VAL A 71 -14.89 4.58 17.22
CA VAL A 71 -14.98 5.49 16.07
C VAL A 71 -14.87 4.67 14.78
N ALA A 72 -16.01 4.36 14.19
CA ALA A 72 -16.10 3.52 12.99
C ALA A 72 -15.14 3.94 11.89
N GLY A 73 -14.38 2.97 11.36
CA GLY A 73 -13.35 3.20 10.37
C GLY A 73 -13.29 2.13 9.29
N LEU A 74 -12.09 1.83 8.81
CA LEU A 74 -11.87 0.86 7.75
C LEU A 74 -11.05 -0.32 8.25
N ALA A 75 -11.44 -1.53 7.91
CA ALA A 75 -10.66 -2.73 8.22
C ALA A 75 -9.22 -2.66 7.68
N SER A 76 -9.01 -1.99 6.53
CA SER A 76 -7.69 -1.74 5.95
C SER A 76 -6.82 -0.78 6.76
N ASN A 77 -7.41 -0.06 7.73
CA ASN A 77 -6.75 0.88 8.64
C ASN A 77 -6.94 0.45 10.12
N ASN A 78 -7.05 -0.86 10.36
CA ASN A 78 -7.24 -1.48 11.69
C ASN A 78 -8.41 -0.84 12.48
N GLY A 79 -9.56 -0.62 11.83
CA GLY A 79 -10.75 -0.05 12.46
C GLY A 79 -10.71 1.47 12.66
N CYS A 80 -9.64 2.16 12.28
CA CYS A 80 -9.61 3.61 12.38
C CYS A 80 -10.15 4.30 11.13
N PRO A 81 -10.74 5.52 11.27
CA PRO A 81 -11.10 6.34 10.14
C PRO A 81 -9.90 6.63 9.24
N ALA A 82 -10.13 6.71 7.93
CA ALA A 82 -9.09 7.17 7.03
C ALA A 82 -8.66 8.58 7.44
N LYS A 83 -7.35 8.80 7.63
CA LYS A 83 -6.82 10.15 7.82
C LYS A 83 -7.17 10.97 6.58
N PRO A 84 -7.83 12.14 6.71
CA PRO A 84 -8.13 12.97 5.56
C PRO A 84 -6.83 13.28 4.81
N GLU A 85 -6.83 13.05 3.50
CA GLU A 85 -5.67 13.43 2.68
C GLU A 85 -5.54 14.96 2.72
N PRO A 86 -4.34 15.48 2.90
CA PRO A 86 -4.13 16.92 2.85
C PRO A 86 -4.45 17.44 1.46
N SER A 87 -4.87 18.68 1.38
CA SER A 87 -4.98 19.37 0.11
C SER A 87 -3.58 19.60 -0.45
N PHE A 88 -3.30 19.02 -1.62
CA PHE A 88 -2.08 19.30 -2.38
C PHE A 88 -2.27 20.48 -3.35
N ASN A 89 -3.08 21.48 -2.94
CA ASN A 89 -3.27 22.72 -3.68
C ASN A 89 -2.17 23.70 -3.27
N PHE A 90 -1.10 23.69 -4.04
CA PHE A 90 0.03 24.56 -3.80
C PHE A 90 -0.13 25.87 -4.59
N GLU A 91 0.25 26.98 -3.99
CA GLU A 91 0.40 28.23 -4.71
C GLU A 91 1.50 28.13 -5.76
N ASN A 92 1.46 29.01 -6.76
CA ASN A 92 2.40 28.98 -7.86
C ASN A 92 3.78 29.48 -7.43
N THR A 93 4.82 28.70 -7.77
CA THR A 93 6.21 29.17 -7.67
C THR A 93 6.49 30.18 -8.77
N LEU A 94 6.92 31.38 -8.41
CA LEU A 94 7.16 32.50 -9.34
C LEU A 94 8.64 32.64 -9.71
N PHE A 95 8.86 33.21 -10.90
CA PHE A 95 10.18 33.41 -11.48
C PHE A 95 10.35 34.84 -12.00
N GLU A 96 11.60 35.27 -12.07
CA GLU A 96 11.95 36.54 -12.72
C GLU A 96 11.79 36.46 -14.23
N PHE A 97 11.71 37.64 -14.85
CA PHE A 97 11.68 37.73 -16.31
C PHE A 97 12.88 37.03 -16.94
N ASN A 98 12.62 36.28 -18.01
CA ASN A 98 13.61 35.49 -18.78
C ASN A 98 14.60 34.69 -17.95
N SER A 99 14.16 34.17 -16.79
CA SER A 99 14.98 33.45 -15.81
C SER A 99 14.26 32.17 -15.34
N SER A 100 15.05 31.15 -15.02
CA SER A 100 14.63 29.94 -14.28
C SER A 100 15.10 29.98 -12.80
N VAL A 101 15.62 31.13 -12.35
CA VAL A 101 15.94 31.31 -10.91
C VAL A 101 14.65 31.53 -10.14
N ILE A 102 14.47 30.72 -9.10
CA ILE A 102 13.30 30.79 -8.20
C ILE A 102 13.35 32.10 -7.42
N LYS A 103 12.22 32.82 -7.37
CA LYS A 103 12.11 34.02 -6.54
C LYS A 103 12.26 33.68 -5.07
N THR A 104 12.93 34.53 -4.31
CA THR A 104 13.16 34.36 -2.88
C THR A 104 11.84 34.19 -2.11
N SER A 105 10.77 34.88 -2.52
CA SER A 105 9.42 34.75 -1.93
C SER A 105 8.83 33.34 -2.07
N SER A 106 9.30 32.50 -2.99
CA SER A 106 8.77 31.16 -3.21
C SER A 106 9.46 30.06 -2.41
N TYR A 107 10.58 30.35 -1.74
CA TYR A 107 11.30 29.29 -1.00
C TYR A 107 10.52 28.76 0.19
N ALA A 108 9.87 29.62 0.97
CA ALA A 108 9.06 29.19 2.11
C ALA A 108 7.94 28.22 1.67
N LEU A 109 7.28 28.53 0.53
CA LEU A 109 6.27 27.66 -0.07
C LEU A 109 6.86 26.32 -0.51
N LEU A 110 8.03 26.32 -1.14
CA LEU A 110 8.71 25.09 -1.58
C LEU A 110 9.16 24.21 -0.40
N ASP A 111 9.56 24.83 0.72
CA ASP A 111 9.90 24.11 1.95
C ASP A 111 8.66 23.42 2.54
N GLU A 112 7.53 24.12 2.60
CA GLU A 112 6.25 23.57 3.04
C GLU A 112 5.80 22.40 2.14
N MET A 113 5.87 22.60 0.83
CA MET A 113 5.60 21.54 -0.17
C MET A 113 6.49 20.31 0.06
N SER A 114 7.79 20.51 0.22
CA SER A 114 8.74 19.41 0.42
C SER A 114 8.45 18.65 1.71
N ALA A 115 8.12 19.36 2.79
CA ALA A 115 7.76 18.77 4.07
C ALA A 115 6.48 17.91 3.96
N LEU A 116 5.47 18.41 3.25
CA LEU A 116 4.23 17.69 3.01
C LEU A 116 4.46 16.46 2.11
N MET A 117 5.18 16.60 1.00
CA MET A 117 5.47 15.49 0.07
C MET A 117 6.23 14.36 0.75
N LYS A 118 7.15 14.65 1.67
CA LYS A 118 7.88 13.63 2.44
C LYS A 118 7.01 12.81 3.39
N GLN A 119 5.87 13.35 3.83
CA GLN A 119 4.91 12.62 4.66
C GLN A 119 4.05 11.64 3.84
N TYR A 120 4.04 11.78 2.50
CA TYR A 120 3.24 10.96 1.58
C TYR A 120 4.14 10.40 0.46
N PRO A 121 5.06 9.48 0.78
CA PRO A 121 6.09 9.00 -0.15
C PRO A 121 5.55 8.11 -1.28
N ASP A 122 4.30 7.72 -1.24
CA ASP A 122 3.58 6.96 -2.25
C ASP A 122 2.91 7.84 -3.32
N LYS A 123 2.84 9.16 -3.09
CA LYS A 123 2.17 10.08 -4.02
C LYS A 123 3.11 10.55 -5.11
N MET A 124 2.55 10.67 -6.31
CA MET A 124 3.24 11.18 -7.51
C MET A 124 2.80 12.62 -7.78
N PHE A 125 3.72 13.45 -8.25
CA PHE A 125 3.46 14.86 -8.53
C PHE A 125 3.97 15.23 -9.92
N GLN A 126 3.18 16.03 -10.63
CA GLN A 126 3.53 16.62 -11.90
C GLN A 126 3.89 18.09 -11.69
N ILE A 127 5.09 18.49 -12.12
CA ILE A 127 5.63 19.85 -12.03
C ILE A 127 5.54 20.46 -13.42
N ASN A 128 4.64 21.43 -13.57
CA ASN A 128 4.29 22.07 -14.83
C ASN A 128 4.88 23.48 -14.91
N GLY A 129 5.83 23.69 -15.82
CA GLY A 129 6.45 24.99 -16.05
C GLY A 129 5.72 25.81 -17.11
N HIS A 130 5.61 27.11 -16.88
CA HIS A 130 4.96 28.06 -17.79
C HIS A 130 5.84 29.30 -18.01
N ALA A 131 5.59 29.97 -19.12
CA ALA A 131 6.18 31.25 -19.48
C ALA A 131 5.11 32.31 -19.79
N SER A 132 5.48 33.59 -19.74
CA SER A 132 4.68 34.65 -20.30
C SER A 132 4.71 34.66 -21.85
N SER A 133 3.85 35.43 -22.47
CA SER A 133 3.75 35.48 -23.95
C SER A 133 4.93 36.15 -24.63
N GLU A 134 5.86 36.73 -23.89
CA GLU A 134 7.01 37.46 -24.43
C GLU A 134 8.08 36.49 -24.97
N GLY A 135 8.65 36.88 -26.14
CA GLY A 135 9.69 36.08 -26.77
C GLY A 135 9.16 35.11 -27.80
N THR A 136 10.02 34.15 -28.21
CA THR A 136 9.66 33.10 -29.19
C THR A 136 9.09 31.86 -28.51
N GLU A 137 8.24 31.12 -29.21
CA GLU A 137 7.68 29.88 -28.73
C GLU A 137 8.76 28.87 -28.27
N ALA A 138 9.81 28.71 -29.11
CA ALA A 138 10.92 27.82 -28.78
C ALA A 138 11.64 28.22 -27.48
N ARG A 139 11.88 29.54 -27.29
CA ARG A 139 12.50 30.07 -26.06
C ARG A 139 11.61 29.84 -24.85
N ASN A 140 10.32 30.13 -24.98
CA ASN A 140 9.34 29.95 -23.91
C ASN A 140 9.18 28.49 -23.52
N MET A 141 9.22 27.57 -24.51
CA MET A 141 9.20 26.13 -24.24
C MET A 141 10.44 25.71 -23.42
N THR A 142 11.65 26.09 -23.85
CA THR A 142 12.88 25.80 -23.11
C THR A 142 12.83 26.36 -21.70
N LEU A 143 12.45 27.65 -21.57
CA LEU A 143 12.40 28.33 -20.27
C LEU A 143 11.40 27.70 -19.30
N SER A 144 10.27 27.23 -19.80
CA SER A 144 9.27 26.54 -19.00
C SER A 144 9.77 25.19 -18.49
N VAL A 145 10.49 24.42 -19.32
CA VAL A 145 11.16 23.16 -18.91
C VAL A 145 12.22 23.44 -17.84
N ASP A 146 13.07 24.46 -18.06
CA ASP A 146 14.12 24.84 -17.11
C ASP A 146 13.55 25.24 -15.75
N ARG A 147 12.43 25.96 -15.72
CA ARG A 147 11.72 26.32 -14.48
C ARG A 147 11.18 25.09 -13.75
N ALA A 148 10.53 24.18 -14.46
CA ALA A 148 10.04 22.93 -13.88
C ALA A 148 11.19 22.10 -13.29
N ASN A 149 12.32 22.02 -13.98
CA ASN A 149 13.50 21.32 -13.50
C ASN A 149 14.17 22.01 -12.31
N ALA A 150 14.17 23.34 -12.24
CA ALA A 150 14.69 24.08 -11.09
C ALA A 150 13.88 23.78 -9.82
N VAL A 151 12.55 23.75 -9.91
CA VAL A 151 11.67 23.36 -8.80
C VAL A 151 11.89 21.90 -8.43
N LYS A 152 11.96 20.98 -9.40
CA LYS A 152 12.27 19.56 -9.12
C LYS A 152 13.60 19.43 -8.38
N ALA A 153 14.64 20.08 -8.85
CA ALA A 153 15.95 20.04 -8.21
C ALA A 153 15.90 20.54 -6.75
N TYR A 154 15.17 21.63 -6.50
CA TYR A 154 14.96 22.14 -5.15
C TYR A 154 14.27 21.11 -4.24
N LEU A 155 13.15 20.54 -4.69
CA LEU A 155 12.40 19.54 -3.92
C LEU A 155 13.24 18.27 -3.63
N VAL A 156 14.01 17.80 -4.61
CA VAL A 156 14.91 16.65 -4.44
C VAL A 156 16.02 16.97 -3.42
N ASN A 157 16.63 18.16 -3.50
CA ASN A 157 17.62 18.62 -2.53
C ASN A 157 17.03 18.77 -1.12
N SER A 158 15.74 19.07 -1.01
CA SER A 158 14.99 19.12 0.25
C SER A 158 14.52 17.72 0.74
N GLY A 159 14.92 16.64 0.03
CA GLY A 159 14.71 15.24 0.45
C GLY A 159 13.45 14.56 -0.11
N VAL A 160 12.79 15.15 -1.10
CA VAL A 160 11.68 14.48 -1.83
C VAL A 160 12.26 13.45 -2.82
N ASN A 161 11.64 12.27 -2.91
CA ASN A 161 12.09 11.23 -3.84
C ASN A 161 11.93 11.70 -5.30
N ALA A 162 13.02 11.72 -6.05
CA ALA A 162 13.04 12.13 -7.46
C ALA A 162 12.12 11.29 -8.37
N ALA A 163 11.87 10.02 -8.03
CA ALA A 163 10.98 9.13 -8.76
C ALA A 163 9.51 9.57 -8.68
N ASN A 164 9.14 10.31 -7.63
CA ASN A 164 7.78 10.81 -7.44
C ASN A 164 7.50 12.13 -8.17
N LEU A 165 8.50 12.69 -8.84
CA LEU A 165 8.43 14.02 -9.45
C LEU A 165 8.63 13.93 -10.97
N ALA A 166 7.57 14.16 -11.74
CA ALA A 166 7.64 14.34 -13.18
C ALA A 166 7.65 15.83 -13.54
N THR A 167 8.36 16.23 -14.59
CA THR A 167 8.41 17.63 -15.07
C THR A 167 7.88 17.75 -16.48
N GLN A 168 7.19 18.86 -16.77
CA GLN A 168 6.72 19.21 -18.10
C GLN A 168 6.76 20.72 -18.31
N GLY A 169 7.18 21.16 -19.50
CA GLY A 169 7.09 22.56 -19.92
C GLY A 169 5.92 22.75 -20.87
N PHE A 170 5.22 23.88 -20.74
CA PHE A 170 4.10 24.26 -21.59
C PHE A 170 4.39 25.55 -22.39
N GLY A 171 5.56 26.16 -22.21
CA GLY A 171 5.85 27.45 -22.81
C GLY A 171 4.81 28.50 -22.39
N ALA A 172 4.33 29.28 -23.36
CA ALA A 172 3.26 30.27 -23.16
C ALA A 172 1.86 29.72 -23.56
N ASN A 173 1.71 28.42 -23.84
CA ASN A 173 0.49 27.85 -24.42
C ASN A 173 -0.64 27.65 -23.41
N GLN A 174 -0.37 27.76 -22.11
CA GLN A 174 -1.36 27.62 -21.05
C GLN A 174 -1.30 28.81 -20.08
N PRO A 175 -1.73 29.99 -20.52
CA PRO A 175 -1.69 31.20 -19.70
C PRO A 175 -2.81 31.17 -18.63
N LEU A 176 -2.54 31.78 -17.46
CA LEU A 176 -3.56 32.00 -16.42
C LEU A 176 -4.45 33.23 -16.75
N ASN A 177 -3.93 34.13 -17.53
CA ASN A 177 -4.56 35.42 -17.83
C ASN A 177 -4.12 35.93 -19.22
N ALA A 178 -4.59 37.08 -19.63
CA ALA A 178 -4.40 37.62 -20.97
C ALA A 178 -2.96 38.06 -21.32
N ASN A 179 -2.01 38.10 -20.38
CA ASN A 179 -0.63 38.59 -20.57
C ASN A 179 -0.55 40.08 -21.01
N THR A 180 -1.53 40.89 -20.70
CA THR A 180 -1.62 42.27 -21.17
C THR A 180 -0.81 43.27 -20.33
N SER A 181 -0.73 43.02 -19.01
CA SER A 181 0.06 43.84 -18.08
C SER A 181 1.31 43.04 -17.59
N GLU A 182 2.27 43.76 -16.99
CA GLU A 182 3.43 43.12 -16.37
C GLU A 182 3.04 42.22 -15.19
N ASP A 183 2.06 42.66 -14.40
CA ASP A 183 1.55 41.84 -13.29
C ASP A 183 0.94 40.54 -13.78
N GLU A 184 0.19 40.57 -14.87
CA GLU A 184 -0.35 39.37 -15.51
C GLU A 184 0.75 38.46 -16.06
N ARG A 185 1.77 39.05 -16.73
CA ARG A 185 2.91 38.27 -17.23
C ARG A 185 3.73 37.65 -16.10
N MET A 186 3.88 38.33 -14.98
CA MET A 186 4.56 37.83 -13.79
C MET A 186 3.86 36.58 -13.24
N LEU A 187 2.53 36.57 -13.21
CA LEU A 187 1.75 35.40 -12.80
C LEU A 187 1.86 34.22 -13.79
N ASN A 188 2.09 34.51 -15.07
CA ASN A 188 2.30 33.50 -16.08
C ASN A 188 3.72 32.86 -16.03
N ARG A 189 4.71 33.58 -15.48
CA ARG A 189 6.07 33.07 -15.24
C ARG A 189 6.09 32.22 -13.96
N ARG A 190 5.46 31.04 -14.02
CA ARG A 190 5.19 30.20 -12.85
C ARG A 190 5.51 28.72 -13.08
N VAL A 191 5.56 28.00 -11.99
CA VAL A 191 5.46 26.54 -11.95
C VAL A 191 4.27 26.14 -11.08
N GLU A 192 3.44 25.27 -11.60
CA GLU A 192 2.34 24.61 -10.89
C GLU A 192 2.76 23.18 -10.52
N ILE A 193 2.37 22.73 -9.32
CA ILE A 193 2.55 21.34 -8.89
C ILE A 193 1.19 20.71 -8.69
N LYS A 194 0.95 19.59 -9.35
CA LYS A 194 -0.32 18.86 -9.28
C LYS A 194 -0.07 17.43 -8.81
N LYS A 195 -0.86 16.97 -7.85
CA LYS A 195 -0.90 15.54 -7.49
C LYS A 195 -1.49 14.75 -8.67
N GLN A 196 -0.89 13.61 -8.99
CA GLN A 196 -1.37 12.64 -9.97
C GLN A 196 -2.27 11.58 -9.32
#